data_3ff7d06b2ced29a64b416d737705d7dd
#
_entry.id   3ff7d06b2ced29a64b416d737705d7dd
#
_cell.length_a   1.000
_cell.length_b   1.000
_cell.length_c   1.000
_cell.angle_alpha   90.00
_cell.angle_beta   90.00
_cell.angle_gamma   90.00
#
_symmetry.space_group_name_H-M   'P 1'
#
loop_
_entity.id
_entity.type
_entity.pdbx_description
1 polymer ?
#
loop_
_entity_poly.entity_id
_entity_poly.type
_entity_poly.pdbx_seq_one_letter_code
_entity_poly.pdbx_strand_id
1 'polypeptide(L)'
;MKMQRREFLKAAGAAGAAGALAGCASMPGGASAGKVVVVGGGYGGATAAKYIRMWSGGRVDVTLVEPNESFVSCPLSNLVLGGSKTIADVTVPYSGLVKNHGVN
;
A
#
# COMPACT_ATOMS: atom_id res chain seq x y z
N MET A 1 29.32 25.28 35.35
CA MET A 1 28.06 25.77 34.79
C MET A 1 27.00 24.68 35.00
N LYS A 2 26.02 24.92 35.89
CA LYS A 2 24.97 23.92 36.14
C LYS A 2 23.84 24.15 35.15
N MET A 3 23.76 23.33 34.10
CA MET A 3 22.67 23.34 33.14
C MET A 3 21.39 22.89 33.84
N GLN A 4 20.35 23.72 33.81
CA GLN A 4 19.07 23.36 34.41
C GLN A 4 18.34 22.35 33.53
N ARG A 5 17.60 21.43 34.16
CA ARG A 5 16.81 20.38 33.45
C ARG A 5 15.95 20.92 32.31
N ARG A 6 15.40 22.11 32.51
CA ARG A 6 14.55 22.79 31.56
C ARG A 6 15.29 23.24 30.31
N GLU A 7 16.53 23.72 30.46
CA GLU A 7 17.39 24.14 29.33
C GLU A 7 17.89 22.93 28.53
N PHE A 8 18.20 21.82 29.23
CA PHE A 8 18.54 20.57 28.56
C PHE A 8 17.39 20.03 27.71
N LEU A 9 16.15 20.02 28.22
CA LEU A 9 14.97 19.55 27.49
C LEU A 9 14.66 20.43 26.28
N LYS A 10 14.83 21.75 26.38
CA LYS A 10 14.66 22.66 25.23
C LYS A 10 15.70 22.40 24.14
N ALA A 11 16.95 22.21 24.51
CA ALA A 11 18.04 21.94 23.59
C ALA A 11 17.87 20.58 22.91
N ALA A 12 17.51 19.54 23.67
CA ALA A 12 17.27 18.19 23.16
C ALA A 12 16.05 18.16 22.22
N GLY A 13 14.97 18.90 22.57
CA GLY A 13 13.78 19.01 21.74
C GLY A 13 14.05 19.71 20.40
N ALA A 14 14.83 20.80 20.44
CA ALA A 14 15.20 21.54 19.23
C ALA A 14 16.11 20.72 18.29
N ALA A 15 17.07 19.98 18.85
CA ALA A 15 17.94 19.09 18.08
C ALA A 15 17.18 17.92 17.47
N GLY A 16 16.22 17.32 18.21
CA GLY A 16 15.34 16.26 17.73
C GLY A 16 14.43 16.71 16.60
N ALA A 17 13.85 17.92 16.69
CA ALA A 17 12.99 18.48 15.65
C ALA A 17 13.79 18.81 14.38
N ALA A 18 15.00 19.34 14.50
CA ALA A 18 15.87 19.61 13.35
C ALA A 18 16.32 18.32 12.65
N GLY A 19 16.61 17.25 13.41
CA GLY A 19 16.95 15.94 12.84
C GLY A 19 15.80 15.26 12.10
N ALA A 20 14.57 15.40 12.62
CA ALA A 20 13.39 14.85 11.97
C ALA A 20 13.07 15.57 10.64
N LEU A 21 13.24 16.89 10.57
CA LEU A 21 13.05 17.68 9.35
C LEU A 21 14.12 17.38 8.29
N ALA A 22 15.38 17.17 8.69
CA ALA A 22 16.47 16.82 7.78
C ALA A 22 16.30 15.41 7.19
N GLY A 23 15.72 14.47 7.94
CA GLY A 23 15.43 13.12 7.44
C GLY A 23 14.40 13.08 6.30
N CYS A 24 13.46 14.03 6.27
CA CYS A 24 12.48 14.12 5.20
C CYS A 24 13.01 14.79 3.92
N ALA A 25 14.07 15.58 4.02
CA ALA A 25 14.60 16.35 2.88
C ALA A 25 15.57 15.55 2.00
N SER A 26 16.03 14.40 2.43
CA SER A 26 17.09 13.63 1.74
C SER A 26 16.59 12.39 1.01
N MET A 27 15.34 12.33 0.55
CA MET A 27 14.91 11.28 -0.36
C MET A 27 15.26 11.67 -1.80
N PRO A 28 16.26 11.04 -2.44
CA PRO A 28 16.50 11.23 -3.87
C PRO A 28 15.25 10.74 -4.61
N GLY A 29 14.66 11.60 -5.43
CA GLY A 29 13.57 11.19 -6.31
C GLY A 29 14.08 10.07 -7.22
N GLY A 30 13.43 8.88 -7.15
CA GLY A 30 13.66 7.79 -8.06
C GLY A 30 14.05 6.43 -7.46
N ALA A 31 14.48 6.35 -6.21
CA ALA A 31 14.70 5.04 -5.58
C ALA A 31 13.38 4.48 -5.02
N SER A 32 13.16 3.18 -5.22
CA SER A 32 12.05 2.47 -4.58
C SER A 32 12.12 2.64 -3.06
N ALA A 33 11.03 3.07 -2.43
CA ALA A 33 10.95 3.21 -0.98
C ALA A 33 10.90 1.87 -0.25
N GLY A 34 10.75 0.77 -0.99
CA GLY A 34 10.69 -0.60 -0.47
C GLY A 34 9.95 -1.54 -1.39
N LYS A 35 9.98 -2.81 -1.03
CA LYS A 35 9.26 -3.89 -1.74
C LYS A 35 8.27 -4.54 -0.80
N VAL A 36 7.06 -4.76 -1.27
CA VAL A 36 6.00 -5.44 -0.53
C VAL A 36 5.48 -6.59 -1.37
N VAL A 37 5.35 -7.75 -0.74
CA VAL A 37 4.71 -8.91 -1.34
C VAL A 37 3.38 -9.13 -0.64
N VAL A 38 2.30 -9.13 -1.41
CA VAL A 38 0.96 -9.43 -0.94
C VAL A 38 0.61 -10.83 -1.41
N VAL A 39 0.26 -11.72 -0.50
CA VAL A 39 -0.11 -13.11 -0.81
C VAL A 39 -1.63 -13.24 -0.72
N GLY A 40 -2.24 -13.62 -1.84
CA GLY A 40 -3.68 -13.76 -1.98
C GLY A 40 -4.33 -12.52 -2.60
N GLY A 41 -5.06 -12.72 -3.71
CA GLY A 41 -5.73 -11.69 -4.51
C GLY A 41 -7.19 -11.43 -4.15
N GLY A 42 -7.67 -11.92 -2.99
CA GLY A 42 -9.03 -11.64 -2.52
C GLY A 42 -9.27 -10.15 -2.24
N TYR A 43 -10.44 -9.80 -1.71
CA TYR A 43 -10.80 -8.40 -1.40
C TYR A 43 -9.71 -7.65 -0.61
N GLY A 44 -9.19 -8.26 0.46
CA GLY A 44 -8.16 -7.65 1.29
C GLY A 44 -6.83 -7.48 0.56
N GLY A 45 -6.34 -8.53 -0.08
CA GLY A 45 -5.04 -8.51 -0.75
C GLY A 45 -5.01 -7.60 -1.97
N ALA A 46 -6.01 -7.69 -2.85
CA ALA A 46 -6.11 -6.82 -4.02
C ALA A 46 -6.24 -5.34 -3.61
N THR A 47 -7.03 -5.06 -2.55
CA THR A 47 -7.18 -3.72 -1.98
C THR A 47 -5.86 -3.23 -1.39
N ALA A 48 -5.17 -4.05 -0.58
CA ALA A 48 -3.89 -3.69 0.00
C ALA A 48 -2.85 -3.38 -1.08
N ALA A 49 -2.70 -4.25 -2.08
CA ALA A 49 -1.76 -4.06 -3.18
C ALA A 49 -2.02 -2.74 -3.92
N LYS A 50 -3.28 -2.45 -4.25
CA LYS A 50 -3.69 -1.20 -4.89
C LYS A 50 -3.31 0.03 -4.07
N TYR A 51 -3.73 0.07 -2.81
CA TYR A 51 -3.58 1.28 -2.00
C TYR A 51 -2.16 1.52 -1.52
N ILE A 52 -1.37 0.48 -1.24
CA ILE A 52 0.07 0.63 -0.97
C ILE A 52 0.75 1.30 -2.16
N ARG A 53 0.45 0.84 -3.38
CA ARG A 53 1.00 1.43 -4.60
C ARG A 53 0.56 2.88 -4.79
N MET A 54 -0.75 3.15 -4.63
CA MET A 54 -1.32 4.50 -4.79
C MET A 54 -0.77 5.48 -3.76
N TRP A 55 -0.86 5.16 -2.47
CA TRP A 55 -0.49 6.10 -1.40
C TRP A 55 1.02 6.32 -1.28
N SER A 56 1.82 5.37 -1.73
CA SER A 56 3.26 5.59 -1.86
C SER A 56 3.64 6.47 -3.05
N GLY A 57 2.68 6.90 -3.88
CA GLY A 57 2.98 7.60 -5.12
C GLY A 57 3.78 6.75 -6.10
N GLY A 58 3.58 5.43 -6.08
CA GLY A 58 4.31 4.48 -6.90
C GLY A 58 5.74 4.18 -6.43
N ARG A 59 6.17 4.69 -5.28
CA ARG A 59 7.53 4.50 -4.76
C ARG A 59 7.77 3.14 -4.08
N VAL A 60 6.71 2.46 -3.66
CA VAL A 60 6.81 1.09 -3.14
C VAL A 60 6.53 0.11 -4.27
N ASP A 61 7.44 -0.83 -4.50
CA ASP A 61 7.21 -1.93 -5.43
C ASP A 61 6.32 -2.96 -4.78
N VAL A 62 5.16 -3.22 -5.38
CA VAL A 62 4.18 -4.18 -4.86
C VAL A 62 4.06 -5.36 -5.82
N THR A 63 4.24 -6.56 -5.28
CA THR A 63 4.02 -7.82 -5.98
C THR A 63 2.83 -8.53 -5.36
N LEU A 64 1.82 -8.87 -6.16
CA LEU A 64 0.68 -9.68 -5.77
C LEU A 64 0.91 -11.13 -6.20
N VAL A 65 0.92 -12.05 -5.26
CA VAL A 65 1.04 -13.49 -5.51
C VAL A 65 -0.34 -14.11 -5.43
N GLU A 66 -0.87 -14.53 -6.57
CA GLU A 66 -2.20 -15.15 -6.69
C GLU A 66 -2.15 -16.18 -7.82
N PRO A 67 -2.58 -17.44 -7.61
CA PRO A 67 -2.53 -18.48 -8.64
C PRO A 67 -3.57 -18.30 -9.75
N ASN A 68 -4.62 -17.52 -9.51
CA ASN A 68 -5.69 -17.30 -10.47
C ASN A 68 -5.49 -15.96 -11.20
N GLU A 69 -5.88 -15.89 -12.46
CA GLU A 69 -5.81 -14.65 -13.25
C GLU A 69 -6.94 -13.65 -12.95
N SER A 70 -7.97 -14.11 -12.26
CA SER A 70 -9.15 -13.31 -11.93
C SER A 70 -9.68 -13.66 -10.55
N PHE A 71 -10.24 -12.66 -9.91
CA PHE A 71 -10.97 -12.80 -8.66
C PHE A 71 -12.45 -13.06 -8.93
N VAL A 72 -13.02 -14.08 -8.30
CA VAL A 72 -14.46 -14.35 -8.33
C VAL A 72 -15.06 -13.95 -6.98
N SER A 73 -16.04 -13.05 -7.02
CA SER A 73 -16.66 -12.51 -5.81
C SER A 73 -17.58 -13.52 -5.12
N CYS A 74 -17.08 -14.21 -4.11
CA CYS A 74 -17.86 -15.18 -3.33
C CYS A 74 -19.12 -14.57 -2.66
N PRO A 75 -19.08 -13.35 -2.05
CA PRO A 75 -20.27 -12.74 -1.46
C PRO A 75 -21.43 -12.49 -2.43
N LEU A 76 -21.16 -12.43 -3.75
CA LEU A 76 -22.17 -12.24 -4.78
C LEU A 76 -22.62 -13.55 -5.44
N SER A 77 -22.10 -14.69 -5.00
CA SER A 77 -22.45 -16.01 -5.59
C SER A 77 -23.92 -16.37 -5.47
N ASN A 78 -24.60 -15.90 -4.43
CA ASN A 78 -26.05 -16.07 -4.25
C ASN A 78 -26.87 -15.44 -5.39
N LEU A 79 -26.38 -14.33 -5.97
CA LEU A 79 -27.04 -13.68 -7.11
C LEU A 79 -26.87 -14.49 -8.40
N VAL A 80 -25.76 -15.22 -8.53
CA VAL A 80 -25.53 -16.15 -9.65
C VAL A 80 -26.43 -17.37 -9.49
N LEU A 81 -26.50 -17.95 -8.30
CA LEU A 81 -27.37 -19.10 -8.00
C LEU A 81 -28.85 -18.75 -8.18
N GLY A 82 -29.23 -17.52 -7.82
CA GLY A 82 -30.59 -17.00 -8.01
C GLY A 82 -30.93 -16.57 -9.45
N GLY A 83 -29.96 -16.65 -10.38
CA GLY A 83 -30.16 -16.33 -11.80
C GLY A 83 -30.23 -14.83 -12.12
N SER A 84 -29.99 -13.93 -11.17
CA SER A 84 -30.00 -12.49 -11.42
C SER A 84 -28.65 -11.95 -11.92
N LYS A 85 -27.57 -12.74 -11.81
CA LYS A 85 -26.24 -12.45 -12.38
C LYS A 85 -25.61 -13.70 -12.97
N THR A 86 -24.65 -13.49 -13.86
CA THR A 86 -23.80 -14.55 -14.40
C THR A 86 -22.48 -14.62 -13.63
N ILE A 87 -21.73 -15.69 -13.79
CA ILE A 87 -20.40 -15.82 -13.20
C ILE A 87 -19.45 -14.72 -13.73
N ALA A 88 -19.61 -14.31 -14.97
CA ALA A 88 -18.84 -13.23 -15.57
C ALA A 88 -19.06 -11.89 -14.88
N ASP A 89 -20.30 -11.61 -14.43
CA ASP A 89 -20.64 -10.36 -13.73
C ASP A 89 -19.97 -10.22 -12.35
N VAL A 90 -19.53 -11.34 -11.78
CA VAL A 90 -18.88 -11.39 -10.45
C VAL A 90 -17.40 -11.73 -10.54
N THR A 91 -16.85 -11.77 -11.75
CA THR A 91 -15.43 -12.06 -12.04
C THR A 91 -14.68 -10.79 -12.39
N VAL A 92 -13.60 -10.49 -11.69
CA VAL A 92 -12.79 -9.29 -11.90
C VAL A 92 -11.33 -9.70 -12.19
N PRO A 93 -10.81 -9.38 -13.38
CA PRO A 93 -9.43 -9.71 -13.72
C PRO A 93 -8.43 -8.81 -13.00
N TYR A 94 -7.29 -9.37 -12.58
CA TYR A 94 -6.21 -8.61 -11.94
C TYR A 94 -5.45 -7.70 -12.91
N SER A 95 -5.66 -7.84 -14.22
CA SER A 95 -5.05 -6.98 -15.23
C SER A 95 -5.28 -5.47 -14.99
N GLY A 96 -6.36 -5.11 -14.30
CA GLY A 96 -6.63 -3.75 -13.87
C GLY A 96 -5.62 -3.22 -12.83
N LEU A 97 -5.19 -4.07 -11.90
CA LEU A 97 -4.15 -3.72 -10.90
C LEU A 97 -2.80 -3.49 -11.57
N VAL A 98 -2.46 -4.33 -12.56
CA VAL A 98 -1.21 -4.20 -13.32
C VAL A 98 -1.21 -2.91 -14.14
N LYS A 99 -2.23 -2.71 -14.98
CA LYS A 99 -2.29 -1.59 -15.93
C LYS A 99 -2.46 -0.24 -15.28
N ASN A 100 -3.34 -0.14 -14.26
CA ASN A 100 -3.75 1.15 -13.69
C ASN A 100 -2.94 1.54 -12.46
N HIS A 101 -2.33 0.58 -11.77
CA HIS A 101 -1.64 0.82 -10.50
C HIS A 101 -0.19 0.32 -10.49
N GLY A 102 0.28 -0.35 -11.53
CA GLY A 102 1.65 -0.85 -11.61
C GLY A 102 1.97 -1.90 -10.54
N VAL A 103 1.00 -2.73 -10.16
CA VAL A 103 1.21 -3.91 -9.30
C VAL A 103 1.76 -5.04 -10.17
N ASN A 104 2.80 -5.71 -9.68
CA ASN A 104 3.39 -6.89 -10.33
C ASN A 104 2.68 -8.16 -9.89
#